data_419def4fb0e97d1fd9286abf095a83f4
#
_entry.id   419def4fb0e97d1fd9286abf095a83f4
#
_cell.length_a   1.000
_cell.length_b   1.000
_cell.length_c   1.000
_cell.angle_alpha   90.00
_cell.angle_beta   90.00
_cell.angle_gamma   90.00
#
_symmetry.space_group_name_H-M   'P 1'
#
loop_
_entity.id
_entity.type
_entity.pdbx_description
1 polymer ?
#
loop_
_entity_poly.entity_id
_entity_poly.type
_entity_poly.pdbx_seq_one_letter_code
_entity_poly.pdbx_strand_id
1 'polypeptide(L)'
;DDIKSVVSKLLAAAENDVEKAEHGIIFIDEIDKIAKKKNTMSRDVSGESVQQELLKLLEGSQVEVPVGSNQKNALTPMATVDTNNILFICGGAFPGLDDIIKERLKKRSTMGFNSHLKDEFDNDPDILSQVTTEDLRNFGMIPEFLGRLPVLVSLQGLTKELLMRILKEPKNAILKQYERLLALDEVKLVFEDDALEWI
;
A
#
# COMPACT_ATOMS: atom_id res chain seq x y z
N ASP A 1 12.04 -5.98 7.66
CA ASP A 1 12.46 -4.76 8.37
C ASP A 1 11.73 -4.69 9.71
N ASP A 2 12.48 -4.48 10.77
CA ASP A 2 12.01 -4.38 12.13
C ASP A 2 11.13 -3.12 12.30
N ILE A 3 10.09 -3.19 13.15
CA ILE A 3 9.20 -2.07 13.53
C ILE A 3 10.00 -0.80 13.87
N LYS A 4 11.11 -0.96 14.58
CA LYS A 4 12.02 0.15 14.92
C LYS A 4 12.59 0.85 13.69
N SER A 5 12.87 0.09 12.62
CA SER A 5 13.38 0.65 11.35
C SER A 5 12.36 1.57 10.68
N VAL A 6 11.06 1.22 10.74
CA VAL A 6 9.98 2.03 10.16
C VAL A 6 9.88 3.37 10.89
N VAL A 7 9.83 3.34 12.22
CA VAL A 7 9.73 4.56 13.05
C VAL A 7 11.02 5.40 12.99
N SER A 8 12.20 4.75 12.91
CA SER A 8 13.48 5.45 12.73
C SER A 8 13.53 6.23 11.41
N LYS A 9 13.02 5.66 10.31
CA LYS A 9 12.91 6.37 9.02
C LYS A 9 11.97 7.57 9.10
N LEU A 10 10.84 7.43 9.81
CA LEU A 10 9.90 8.54 10.02
C LEU A 10 10.55 9.66 10.84
N LEU A 11 11.26 9.32 11.93
CA LEU A 11 11.97 10.30 12.76
C LEU A 11 13.06 11.02 11.96
N ALA A 12 13.81 10.31 11.14
CA ALA A 12 14.80 10.92 10.24
C ALA A 12 14.16 11.86 9.21
N ALA A 13 13.01 11.50 8.64
CA ALA A 13 12.24 12.35 7.72
C ALA A 13 11.66 13.59 8.41
N ALA A 14 11.41 13.51 9.71
CA ALA A 14 11.00 14.62 10.57
C ALA A 14 12.19 15.46 11.10
N GLU A 15 13.39 15.28 10.53
CA GLU A 15 14.63 15.99 10.96
C GLU A 15 14.99 15.74 12.44
N ASN A 16 14.66 14.55 12.95
CA ASN A 16 14.78 14.11 14.34
C ASN A 16 13.91 14.88 15.36
N ASP A 17 12.88 15.55 14.87
CA ASP A 17 11.87 16.19 15.69
C ASP A 17 10.78 15.15 16.04
N VAL A 18 10.72 14.75 17.33
CA VAL A 18 9.80 13.72 17.81
C VAL A 18 8.34 14.15 17.65
N GLU A 19 8.02 15.41 17.98
CA GLU A 19 6.65 15.93 17.88
C GLU A 19 6.14 15.93 16.44
N LYS A 20 6.97 16.29 15.48
CA LYS A 20 6.64 16.17 14.05
C LYS A 20 6.48 14.72 13.62
N ALA A 21 7.33 13.81 14.09
CA ALA A 21 7.26 12.40 13.75
C ALA A 21 5.96 11.78 14.25
N GLU A 22 5.52 12.09 15.46
CA GLU A 22 4.28 11.60 16.07
C GLU A 22 3.00 12.04 15.35
N HIS A 23 3.07 13.07 14.51
CA HIS A 23 1.99 13.55 13.63
C HIS A 23 2.29 13.27 12.15
N GLY A 24 3.16 12.33 11.87
CA GLY A 24 3.58 11.95 10.54
C GLY A 24 2.65 10.98 9.83
N ILE A 25 3.06 10.60 8.62
CA ILE A 25 2.36 9.62 7.78
C ILE A 25 3.34 8.51 7.43
N ILE A 26 2.93 7.26 7.64
CA ILE A 26 3.66 6.06 7.22
C ILE A 26 2.88 5.39 6.11
N PHE A 27 3.49 5.25 4.93
CA PHE A 27 2.97 4.47 3.83
C PHE A 27 3.67 3.11 3.77
N ILE A 28 2.88 2.03 3.83
CA ILE A 28 3.37 0.65 3.73
C ILE A 28 2.86 0.08 2.43
N ASP A 29 3.77 -0.14 1.48
CA ASP A 29 3.44 -0.75 0.19
C ASP A 29 3.54 -2.27 0.24
N GLU A 30 2.92 -2.92 -0.75
CA GLU A 30 2.93 -4.38 -0.93
C GLU A 30 2.42 -5.16 0.30
N ILE A 31 1.41 -4.63 1.00
CA ILE A 31 0.87 -5.25 2.21
C ILE A 31 0.25 -6.65 1.92
N ASP A 32 -0.15 -6.92 0.68
CA ASP A 32 -0.64 -8.22 0.22
C ASP A 32 0.42 -9.33 0.33
N LYS A 33 1.71 -8.99 0.34
CA LYS A 33 2.81 -9.96 0.45
C LYS A 33 2.91 -10.61 1.83
N ILE A 34 2.37 -9.97 2.86
CA ILE A 34 2.33 -10.54 4.21
C ILE A 34 1.03 -11.29 4.50
N ALA A 35 0.14 -11.44 3.51
CA ALA A 35 -1.05 -12.26 3.64
C ALA A 35 -0.70 -13.74 3.80
N LYS A 36 -1.45 -14.44 4.67
CA LYS A 36 -1.27 -15.87 4.91
C LYS A 36 -1.70 -16.67 3.69
N LYS A 37 -0.77 -17.43 3.10
CA LYS A 37 -1.06 -18.29 1.95
C LYS A 37 -1.85 -19.53 2.38
N LYS A 38 -2.99 -19.78 1.72
CA LYS A 38 -3.87 -20.91 2.04
C LYS A 38 -3.31 -22.31 1.70
N ASN A 39 -2.31 -22.41 0.81
CA ASN A 39 -1.89 -23.66 0.16
C ASN A 39 -0.45 -24.12 0.47
N THR A 40 0.16 -23.72 1.54
CA THR A 40 1.46 -24.29 1.92
C THR A 40 1.23 -25.41 2.94
N MET A 41 1.75 -26.62 2.64
CA MET A 41 1.79 -27.77 3.56
C MET A 41 2.59 -27.47 4.85
N SER A 42 3.39 -26.43 4.87
CA SER A 42 4.01 -25.85 6.06
C SER A 42 3.19 -24.62 6.48
N ARG A 43 2.86 -24.56 7.75
CA ARG A 43 2.22 -23.41 8.39
C ARG A 43 3.07 -22.17 8.06
N ASP A 44 2.58 -21.29 7.18
CA ASP A 44 3.27 -20.05 6.85
C ASP A 44 3.14 -19.07 8.03
N VAL A 45 4.04 -19.27 8.99
CA VAL A 45 4.09 -18.51 10.24
C VAL A 45 4.70 -17.13 10.00
N SER A 46 5.42 -16.96 8.88
CA SER A 46 6.19 -15.74 8.60
C SER A 46 5.30 -14.54 8.30
N GLY A 47 4.32 -14.68 7.42
CA GLY A 47 3.41 -13.59 7.05
C GLY A 47 2.51 -13.16 8.21
N GLU A 48 1.95 -14.10 8.96
CA GLU A 48 1.15 -13.82 10.14
C GLU A 48 1.94 -13.11 11.24
N SER A 49 3.21 -13.51 11.47
CA SER A 49 4.10 -12.85 12.43
C SER A 49 4.36 -11.38 12.08
N VAL A 50 4.58 -11.08 10.80
CA VAL A 50 4.78 -9.71 10.33
C VAL A 50 3.51 -8.87 10.51
N GLN A 51 2.33 -9.43 10.20
CA GLN A 51 1.07 -8.74 10.48
C GLN A 51 0.89 -8.45 11.98
N GLN A 52 1.24 -9.39 12.85
CA GLN A 52 1.19 -9.23 14.31
C GLN A 52 2.17 -8.16 14.81
N GLU A 53 3.34 -8.07 14.21
CA GLU A 53 4.31 -7.02 14.55
C GLU A 53 3.82 -5.62 14.11
N LEU A 54 3.33 -5.50 12.88
CA LEU A 54 2.75 -4.24 12.39
C LEU A 54 1.52 -3.81 13.20
N LEU A 55 0.74 -4.76 13.68
CA LEU A 55 -0.42 -4.49 14.52
C LEU A 55 -0.05 -3.68 15.78
N LYS A 56 1.11 -3.94 16.39
CA LYS A 56 1.59 -3.18 17.55
C LYS A 56 1.78 -1.69 17.24
N LEU A 57 2.23 -1.35 16.01
CA LEU A 57 2.32 0.05 15.58
C LEU A 57 0.94 0.67 15.39
N LEU A 58 0.01 -0.08 14.77
CA LEU A 58 -1.35 0.40 14.48
C LEU A 58 -2.20 0.55 15.74
N GLU A 59 -1.93 -0.22 16.79
CA GLU A 59 -2.61 -0.14 18.09
C GLU A 59 -2.16 1.06 18.93
N GLY A 60 -1.04 1.66 18.56
CA GLY A 60 -0.38 2.71 19.32
C GLY A 60 0.61 2.13 20.34
N SER A 61 1.85 2.50 20.19
CA SER A 61 2.93 2.07 21.07
C SER A 61 4.02 3.13 21.17
N GLN A 62 4.77 3.08 22.26
CA GLN A 62 5.98 3.86 22.38
C GLN A 62 7.16 3.06 21.87
N VAL A 63 7.83 3.58 20.85
CA VAL A 63 8.94 2.91 20.18
C VAL A 63 10.22 3.69 20.41
N GLU A 64 11.21 3.05 21.02
CA GLU A 64 12.53 3.62 21.18
C GLU A 64 13.38 3.43 19.94
N VAL A 65 13.85 4.53 19.37
CA VAL A 65 14.67 4.56 18.14
C VAL A 65 15.90 5.45 18.33
N PRO A 66 17.01 5.15 17.65
CA PRO A 66 18.20 5.97 17.68
C PRO A 66 17.97 7.30 16.94
N VAL A 67 18.49 8.40 17.52
CA VAL A 67 18.45 9.74 16.93
C VAL A 67 19.74 9.99 16.17
N GLY A 68 19.64 10.38 14.90
CA GLY A 68 20.74 11.04 14.17
C GLY A 68 21.84 10.16 13.61
N SER A 69 21.74 8.82 13.60
CA SER A 69 22.70 7.98 12.87
C SER A 69 22.18 6.61 12.47
N ASN A 70 22.60 6.18 11.27
CA ASN A 70 22.49 4.79 10.81
C ASN A 70 23.51 3.86 11.47
N GLN A 71 24.30 4.31 12.44
CA GLN A 71 25.35 3.52 13.08
C GLN A 71 24.87 3.00 14.43
N LYS A 72 24.94 1.69 14.59
CA LYS A 72 24.66 0.96 15.83
C LYS A 72 25.80 1.14 16.87
N ASN A 73 26.11 2.37 17.24
CA ASN A 73 27.11 2.64 18.27
C ASN A 73 26.40 2.76 19.63
N ALA A 74 27.00 2.20 20.66
CA ALA A 74 26.46 2.14 22.03
C ALA A 74 26.25 3.51 22.70
N LEU A 75 26.64 4.60 22.06
CA LEU A 75 26.51 5.98 22.55
C LEU A 75 25.51 6.83 21.74
N THR A 76 24.71 6.20 20.86
CA THR A 76 23.70 6.95 20.10
C THR A 76 22.54 7.33 21.04
N PRO A 77 22.16 8.61 21.12
CA PRO A 77 21.00 9.01 21.92
C PRO A 77 19.74 8.35 21.37
N MET A 78 18.87 7.88 22.28
CA MET A 78 17.60 7.25 21.94
C MET A 78 16.48 8.26 22.13
N ALA A 79 15.49 8.24 21.26
CA ALA A 79 14.23 8.95 21.41
C ALA A 79 13.07 7.96 21.44
N THR A 80 12.06 8.28 22.22
CA THR A 80 10.81 7.53 22.27
C THR A 80 9.78 8.25 21.39
N VAL A 81 9.18 7.53 20.44
CA VAL A 81 8.14 8.05 19.54
C VAL A 81 6.83 7.33 19.83
N ASP A 82 5.77 8.08 20.08
CA ASP A 82 4.42 7.56 20.28
C ASP A 82 3.71 7.45 18.92
N THR A 83 3.23 6.25 18.59
CA THR A 83 2.60 5.97 17.28
C THR A 83 1.09 6.22 17.25
N ASN A 84 0.46 6.65 18.34
CA ASN A 84 -0.99 6.83 18.44
C ASN A 84 -1.58 7.83 17.44
N ASN A 85 -0.84 8.88 17.08
CA ASN A 85 -1.29 9.94 16.18
C ASN A 85 -0.67 9.86 14.78
N ILE A 86 0.07 8.80 14.48
CA ILE A 86 0.64 8.55 13.15
C ILE A 86 -0.45 7.99 12.23
N LEU A 87 -0.59 8.59 11.04
CA LEU A 87 -1.47 8.06 10.00
C LEU A 87 -0.76 6.92 9.26
N PHE A 88 -1.39 5.74 9.23
CA PHE A 88 -0.93 4.60 8.46
C PHE A 88 -1.76 4.43 7.19
N ILE A 89 -1.09 4.34 6.05
CA ILE A 89 -1.70 4.04 4.75
C ILE A 89 -1.05 2.76 4.24
N CYS A 90 -1.86 1.72 3.99
CA CYS A 90 -1.38 0.45 3.48
C CYS A 90 -1.86 0.26 2.05
N GLY A 91 -0.94 -0.01 1.12
CA GLY A 91 -1.24 -0.28 -0.29
C GLY A 91 -0.80 -1.68 -0.69
N GLY A 92 -1.46 -2.25 -1.72
CA GLY A 92 -1.09 -3.54 -2.29
C GLY A 92 -1.91 -3.84 -3.55
N ALA A 93 -1.40 -4.73 -4.39
CA ALA A 93 -2.06 -5.14 -5.63
C ALA A 93 -3.12 -6.24 -5.42
N PHE A 94 -3.00 -7.04 -4.38
CA PHE A 94 -3.92 -8.13 -4.00
C PHE A 94 -4.31 -9.05 -5.17
N PRO A 95 -3.37 -9.69 -5.88
CA PRO A 95 -3.66 -10.54 -7.04
C PRO A 95 -4.58 -11.70 -6.65
N GLY A 96 -5.70 -11.86 -7.40
CA GLY A 96 -6.72 -12.88 -7.12
C GLY A 96 -7.79 -12.45 -6.10
N LEU A 97 -7.75 -11.21 -5.60
CA LEU A 97 -8.81 -10.67 -4.75
C LEU A 97 -10.13 -10.50 -5.53
N ASP A 98 -10.06 -10.17 -6.80
CA ASP A 98 -11.19 -10.09 -7.71
C ASP A 98 -11.95 -11.43 -7.79
N ASP A 99 -11.25 -12.57 -7.86
CA ASP A 99 -11.86 -13.89 -7.85
C ASP A 99 -12.62 -14.18 -6.55
N ILE A 100 -12.05 -13.77 -5.40
CA ILE A 100 -12.69 -13.91 -4.09
C ILE A 100 -13.99 -13.10 -4.03
N ILE A 101 -13.97 -11.85 -4.53
CA ILE A 101 -15.13 -10.98 -4.59
C ILE A 101 -16.21 -11.58 -5.49
N LYS A 102 -15.84 -12.02 -6.70
CA LYS A 102 -16.73 -12.67 -7.66
C LYS A 102 -17.38 -13.92 -7.04
N GLU A 103 -16.62 -14.76 -6.37
CA GLU A 103 -17.15 -15.94 -5.69
C GLU A 103 -18.18 -15.59 -4.61
N ARG A 104 -17.91 -14.56 -3.79
CA ARG A 104 -18.85 -14.08 -2.78
C ARG A 104 -20.14 -13.55 -3.40
N LEU A 105 -20.04 -12.76 -4.48
CA LEU A 105 -21.20 -12.20 -5.16
C LEU A 105 -22.03 -13.30 -5.85
N LYS A 106 -21.38 -14.28 -6.48
CA LYS A 106 -22.05 -15.45 -7.09
C LYS A 106 -22.79 -16.29 -6.04
N LYS A 107 -22.20 -16.52 -4.86
CA LYS A 107 -22.87 -17.25 -3.76
C LYS A 107 -24.11 -16.50 -3.26
N ARG A 108 -24.08 -15.18 -3.17
CA ARG A 108 -25.24 -14.36 -2.79
C ARG A 108 -26.36 -14.41 -3.84
N SER A 109 -26.02 -14.39 -5.13
CA SER A 109 -26.97 -14.42 -6.22
C SER A 109 -27.65 -15.78 -6.37
N THR A 110 -26.98 -16.89 -6.01
CA THR A 110 -27.56 -18.25 -6.05
C THR A 110 -28.63 -18.48 -5.00
N MET A 111 -28.67 -17.70 -3.92
CA MET A 111 -29.77 -17.71 -2.95
C MET A 111 -30.99 -16.89 -3.41
N GLY A 112 -30.86 -16.06 -4.45
CA GLY A 112 -31.94 -15.32 -5.09
C GLY A 112 -32.15 -15.85 -6.52
N PHE A 113 -33.37 -16.02 -6.94
CA PHE A 113 -33.86 -16.66 -8.18
C PHE A 113 -33.37 -16.04 -9.52
N ASN A 114 -32.26 -15.33 -9.58
CA ASN A 114 -31.74 -14.65 -10.78
C ASN A 114 -30.46 -15.29 -11.30
N SER A 115 -30.59 -16.23 -12.24
CA SER A 115 -29.49 -16.88 -12.95
C SER A 115 -28.75 -15.95 -13.96
N HIS A 116 -29.33 -14.80 -14.31
CA HIS A 116 -28.75 -13.85 -15.27
C HIS A 116 -27.59 -12.98 -14.71
N LEU A 117 -27.39 -12.92 -13.39
CA LEU A 117 -26.35 -12.11 -12.76
C LEU A 117 -24.95 -12.75 -12.79
N LYS A 118 -24.83 -14.00 -13.27
CA LYS A 118 -23.52 -14.69 -13.26
C LYS A 118 -22.51 -14.10 -14.24
N ASP A 119 -22.97 -13.63 -15.38
CA ASP A 119 -22.09 -13.12 -16.45
C ASP A 119 -21.71 -11.64 -16.24
N GLU A 120 -22.51 -10.87 -15.50
CA GLU A 120 -22.25 -9.45 -15.21
C GLU A 120 -21.00 -9.24 -14.34
N PHE A 121 -20.79 -10.11 -13.35
CA PHE A 121 -19.64 -9.96 -12.43
C PHE A 121 -18.31 -10.43 -13.03
N ASP A 122 -18.33 -11.27 -14.07
CA ASP A 122 -17.10 -11.80 -14.66
C ASP A 122 -16.34 -10.75 -15.47
N ASN A 123 -17.05 -9.76 -16.00
CA ASN A 123 -16.52 -8.70 -16.87
C ASN A 123 -16.59 -7.29 -16.25
N ASP A 124 -16.88 -7.18 -14.96
CA ASP A 124 -16.94 -5.86 -14.28
C ASP A 124 -15.52 -5.31 -14.06
N PRO A 125 -15.12 -4.24 -14.78
CA PRO A 125 -13.80 -3.64 -14.63
C PRO A 125 -13.60 -2.97 -13.26
N ASP A 126 -14.68 -2.71 -12.52
CA ASP A 126 -14.67 -2.02 -11.23
C ASP A 126 -15.01 -2.97 -10.06
N ILE A 127 -14.84 -4.28 -10.25
CA ILE A 127 -15.16 -5.31 -9.26
C ILE A 127 -14.48 -5.07 -7.90
N LEU A 128 -13.27 -4.49 -7.90
CA LEU A 128 -12.53 -4.17 -6.69
C LEU A 128 -13.20 -3.08 -5.85
N SER A 129 -14.10 -2.27 -6.42
CA SER A 129 -14.89 -1.29 -5.65
C SER A 129 -15.83 -1.95 -4.66
N GLN A 130 -16.16 -3.22 -4.89
CA GLN A 130 -17.05 -4.01 -4.04
C GLN A 130 -16.31 -4.82 -2.95
N VAL A 131 -15.02 -4.52 -2.73
CA VAL A 131 -14.21 -5.19 -1.71
C VAL A 131 -14.79 -4.98 -0.32
N THR A 132 -14.79 -6.04 0.48
CA THR A 132 -15.18 -6.02 1.88
C THR A 132 -14.05 -6.54 2.76
N THR A 133 -14.11 -6.24 4.06
CA THR A 133 -13.18 -6.80 5.06
C THR A 133 -13.18 -8.33 5.06
N GLU A 134 -14.32 -8.97 4.74
CA GLU A 134 -14.42 -10.41 4.63
C GLU A 134 -13.60 -10.96 3.46
N ASP A 135 -13.58 -10.26 2.32
CA ASP A 135 -12.78 -10.66 1.16
C ASP A 135 -11.28 -10.61 1.50
N LEU A 136 -10.83 -9.54 2.18
CA LEU A 136 -9.44 -9.41 2.63
C LEU A 136 -9.06 -10.49 3.67
N ARG A 137 -9.98 -10.86 4.57
CA ARG A 137 -9.79 -11.98 5.48
C ARG A 137 -9.65 -13.30 4.72
N ASN A 138 -10.48 -13.50 3.71
CA ASN A 138 -10.42 -14.67 2.85
C ASN A 138 -9.15 -14.71 1.99
N PHE A 139 -8.60 -13.55 1.65
CA PHE A 139 -7.32 -13.41 0.97
C PHE A 139 -6.13 -13.83 1.86
N GLY A 140 -6.23 -13.64 3.18
CA GLY A 140 -5.21 -14.06 4.14
C GLY A 140 -4.76 -13.00 5.14
N MET A 141 -5.47 -11.86 5.19
CA MET A 141 -5.22 -10.84 6.21
C MET A 141 -5.87 -11.25 7.54
N ILE A 142 -5.19 -10.99 8.67
CA ILE A 142 -5.74 -11.31 9.98
C ILE A 142 -6.81 -10.30 10.40
N PRO A 143 -7.88 -10.74 11.07
CA PRO A 143 -9.00 -9.87 11.45
C PRO A 143 -8.59 -8.69 12.32
N GLU A 144 -7.66 -8.89 13.25
CA GLU A 144 -7.16 -7.87 14.16
C GLU A 144 -6.48 -6.73 13.40
N PHE A 145 -5.67 -7.07 12.39
CA PHE A 145 -5.00 -6.10 11.51
C PHE A 145 -6.01 -5.30 10.69
N LEU A 146 -6.99 -5.98 10.09
CA LEU A 146 -8.06 -5.34 9.32
C LEU A 146 -8.92 -4.42 10.20
N GLY A 147 -9.14 -4.79 11.46
CA GLY A 147 -9.88 -3.96 12.41
C GLY A 147 -9.23 -2.61 12.71
N ARG A 148 -7.92 -2.50 12.50
CA ARG A 148 -7.16 -1.25 12.67
C ARG A 148 -7.05 -0.42 11.38
N LEU A 149 -7.46 -0.98 10.25
CA LEU A 149 -7.51 -0.33 8.93
C LEU A 149 -8.96 -0.28 8.40
N PRO A 150 -9.85 0.48 9.05
CA PRO A 150 -11.29 0.42 8.78
C PRO A 150 -11.68 1.06 7.45
N VAL A 151 -10.84 1.91 6.89
CA VAL A 151 -11.10 2.61 5.62
C VAL A 151 -10.50 1.82 4.48
N LEU A 152 -11.36 1.27 3.62
CA LEU A 152 -10.97 0.55 2.41
C LEU A 152 -11.19 1.45 1.20
N VAL A 153 -10.20 1.55 0.35
CA VAL A 153 -10.26 2.33 -0.90
C VAL A 153 -9.74 1.45 -2.03
N SER A 154 -10.53 1.28 -3.07
CA SER A 154 -10.09 0.68 -4.33
C SER A 154 -9.65 1.75 -5.32
N LEU A 155 -8.58 1.48 -6.06
CA LEU A 155 -8.14 2.31 -7.17
C LEU A 155 -8.74 1.77 -8.45
N GLN A 156 -9.23 2.67 -9.30
CA GLN A 156 -9.75 2.31 -10.62
C GLN A 156 -8.63 1.88 -11.57
N GLY A 157 -8.95 1.04 -12.55
CA GLY A 157 -8.04 0.68 -13.62
C GLY A 157 -7.56 1.93 -14.39
N LEU A 158 -6.32 1.89 -14.86
CA LEU A 158 -5.75 2.99 -15.64
C LEU A 158 -6.30 2.95 -17.08
N THR A 159 -6.94 4.04 -17.50
CA THR A 159 -7.28 4.27 -18.89
C THR A 159 -6.08 4.87 -19.64
N LYS A 160 -6.11 4.85 -20.98
CA LYS A 160 -5.08 5.48 -21.82
C LYS A 160 -4.88 6.96 -21.45
N GLU A 161 -5.97 7.68 -21.24
CA GLU A 161 -5.94 9.10 -20.87
C GLU A 161 -5.28 9.31 -19.50
N LEU A 162 -5.57 8.44 -18.53
CA LEU A 162 -4.93 8.51 -17.22
C LEU A 162 -3.44 8.19 -17.28
N LEU A 163 -3.04 7.21 -18.11
CA LEU A 163 -1.62 6.90 -18.34
C LEU A 163 -0.87 8.08 -18.93
N MET A 164 -1.43 8.74 -19.93
CA MET A 164 -0.86 9.97 -20.53
C MET A 164 -0.71 11.08 -19.48
N ARG A 165 -1.71 11.26 -18.61
CA ARG A 165 -1.65 12.24 -17.52
C ARG A 165 -0.56 11.90 -16.50
N ILE A 166 -0.41 10.63 -16.14
CA ILE A 166 0.65 10.16 -15.23
C ILE A 166 2.05 10.46 -15.79
N LEU A 167 2.23 10.37 -17.09
CA LEU A 167 3.51 10.70 -17.74
C LEU A 167 3.84 12.19 -17.69
N LYS A 168 2.83 13.09 -17.70
CA LYS A 168 3.00 14.55 -17.83
C LYS A 168 2.79 15.33 -16.53
N GLU A 169 1.71 15.03 -15.78
CA GLU A 169 1.19 15.92 -14.73
C GLU A 169 1.98 15.88 -13.42
N PRO A 170 2.37 14.73 -12.86
CA PRO A 170 3.03 14.69 -11.56
C PRO A 170 4.24 15.63 -11.47
N LYS A 171 4.52 16.12 -10.24
CA LYS A 171 5.67 17.01 -9.99
C LYS A 171 6.99 16.38 -10.44
N ASN A 172 7.13 15.06 -10.24
CA ASN A 172 8.27 14.26 -10.65
C ASN A 172 7.91 13.29 -11.80
N ALA A 173 7.05 13.74 -12.74
CA ALA A 173 6.72 12.93 -13.91
C ALA A 173 7.98 12.49 -14.65
N ILE A 174 7.96 11.28 -15.19
CA ILE A 174 9.13 10.68 -15.84
C ILE A 174 9.61 11.54 -17.03
N LEU A 175 8.70 12.10 -17.81
CA LEU A 175 9.04 12.98 -18.93
C LEU A 175 9.78 14.23 -18.46
N LYS A 176 9.32 14.85 -17.36
CA LYS A 176 10.00 16.00 -16.76
C LYS A 176 11.41 15.68 -16.25
N GLN A 177 11.61 14.43 -15.79
CA GLN A 177 12.95 13.99 -15.38
C GLN A 177 13.89 13.88 -16.59
N TYR A 178 13.42 13.28 -17.70
CA TYR A 178 14.21 13.20 -18.93
C TYR A 178 14.47 14.58 -19.55
N GLU A 179 13.49 15.48 -19.57
CA GLU A 179 13.68 16.87 -20.00
C GLU A 179 14.79 17.57 -19.22
N ARG A 180 14.81 17.40 -17.88
CA ARG A 180 15.86 17.99 -17.04
C ARG A 180 17.22 17.35 -17.27
N LEU A 181 17.25 16.03 -17.43
CA LEU A 181 18.50 15.30 -17.69
C LEU A 181 19.14 15.75 -19.00
N LEU A 182 18.39 15.81 -20.10
CA LEU A 182 18.89 16.22 -21.40
C LEU A 182 19.19 17.73 -21.47
N ALA A 183 18.52 18.55 -20.67
CA ALA A 183 18.84 19.97 -20.55
C ALA A 183 20.26 20.22 -19.99
N LEU A 184 20.85 19.28 -19.26
CA LEU A 184 22.25 19.37 -18.82
C LEU A 184 23.24 19.29 -19.99
N ASP A 185 22.84 18.63 -21.08
CA ASP A 185 23.60 18.52 -22.31
C ASP A 185 23.16 19.57 -23.37
N GLU A 186 22.45 20.60 -22.93
CA GLU A 186 21.87 21.67 -23.79
C GLU A 186 20.89 21.13 -24.85
N VAL A 187 20.32 19.94 -24.64
CA VAL A 187 19.31 19.33 -25.53
C VAL A 187 17.92 19.62 -25.01
N LYS A 188 17.07 20.19 -25.83
CA LYS A 188 15.65 20.39 -25.54
C LYS A 188 14.84 19.18 -25.99
N LEU A 189 14.33 18.40 -25.05
CA LEU A 189 13.41 17.29 -25.32
C LEU A 189 11.97 17.83 -25.41
N VAL A 190 11.24 17.44 -26.45
CA VAL A 190 9.80 17.75 -26.62
C VAL A 190 9.09 16.47 -26.99
N PHE A 191 8.03 16.14 -26.26
CA PHE A 191 7.13 15.03 -26.57
C PHE A 191 5.86 15.58 -27.23
N GLU A 192 5.57 15.14 -28.44
CA GLU A 192 4.31 15.40 -29.11
C GLU A 192 3.23 14.44 -28.60
N ASP A 193 1.95 14.85 -28.65
CA ASP A 193 0.85 14.07 -28.08
C ASP A 193 0.67 12.71 -28.76
N ASP A 194 0.86 12.64 -30.08
CA ASP A 194 0.82 11.41 -30.87
C ASP A 194 1.95 10.43 -30.47
N ALA A 195 3.15 10.92 -30.13
CA ALA A 195 4.22 10.07 -29.62
C ALA A 195 3.85 9.44 -28.27
N LEU A 196 3.16 10.18 -27.41
CA LEU A 196 2.70 9.69 -26.10
C LEU A 196 1.54 8.69 -26.20
N GLU A 197 0.78 8.75 -27.28
CA GLU A 197 -0.28 7.77 -27.56
C GLU A 197 0.27 6.38 -27.90
N TRP A 198 1.53 6.27 -28.32
CA TRP A 198 2.20 5.03 -28.71
C TRP A 198 3.05 4.41 -27.58
N ILE A 199 3.29 5.13 -26.51
CA ILE A 199 3.98 4.65 -25.31
C ILE A 199 2.99 3.96 -24.37
#